data_f1d14b640d5fb9d1ae3cf11aefdd7152
#
_entry.id   f1d14b640d5fb9d1ae3cf11aefdd7152
#
_cell.length_a   1.000
_cell.length_b   1.000
_cell.length_c   1.000
_cell.angle_alpha   90.00
_cell.angle_beta   90.00
_cell.angle_gamma   90.00
#
_symmetry.space_group_name_H-M   'P 1'
#
loop_
_entity.id
_entity.type
_entity.pdbx_description
1 polymer ?
#
loop_
_entity_poly.entity_id
_entity_poly.type
_entity_poly.pdbx_seq_one_letter_code
_entity_poly.pdbx_strand_id
1 'polypeptide(L)'
;MISFRNDYSEGAHPKILAALEQNNLTTTCGYSMDPFCDEARAAIRARFACPAADVHFLVGGTIANTTVIAAALRPWEGVIAADTGHINVHETGAIEASGHKVCAIEAPSGKLTPALVREVMRRHCDGQDEHMVLPRMVYISDATELGTIYTKAELAALHEVCGEYGLYLFLDGARMAAALVAEGNDLQPEDFATYCDVFYLGGTKNGLLFGEAVVITNEALKPHFRNMIKQRGGMFAKGFLFGTQFTAYLQDKLWLTMARHAVTQAQRIQTAAVQKGYRLFAVSPTNQVFLVLSHAQIERLRRDFAFEITGHVDDDHEAGRFVCSWATKEEAVDALIAAL
;
A
#
# COMPACT_ATOMS: atom_id res chain seq x y z
N MET A 1 19.35 19.02 -6.56
CA MET A 1 18.53 18.68 -5.37
C MET A 1 18.31 17.17 -5.37
N ILE A 2 18.70 16.51 -4.30
CA ILE A 2 18.53 15.06 -4.12
C ILE A 2 17.12 14.81 -3.57
N SER A 3 16.37 13.87 -4.15
CA SER A 3 14.96 13.65 -3.76
C SER A 3 14.82 12.44 -2.84
N PHE A 4 14.19 12.67 -1.69
CA PHE A 4 13.66 11.67 -0.76
C PHE A 4 12.14 11.89 -0.55
N ARG A 5 11.47 12.48 -1.55
CA ARG A 5 10.06 12.88 -1.44
C ARG A 5 9.12 11.67 -1.41
N ASN A 6 9.36 10.70 -2.28
CA ASN A 6 8.51 9.53 -2.45
C ASN A 6 9.26 8.37 -3.12
N ASP A 7 8.60 7.23 -3.26
CA ASP A 7 9.11 5.99 -3.86
C ASP A 7 8.55 5.69 -5.26
N TYR A 8 8.07 6.72 -5.97
CA TYR A 8 7.47 6.60 -7.32
C TYR A 8 7.90 7.73 -8.29
N SER A 9 9.04 8.38 -8.03
CA SER A 9 9.56 9.43 -8.91
C SER A 9 10.49 8.90 -10.02
N GLU A 10 11.02 7.70 -9.85
CA GLU A 10 11.84 7.05 -10.86
C GLU A 10 10.98 6.17 -11.78
N GLY A 11 11.56 5.79 -12.94
CA GLY A 11 10.95 4.83 -13.86
C GLY A 11 10.97 3.39 -13.31
N ALA A 12 10.94 2.39 -14.19
CA ALA A 12 11.00 1.01 -13.76
C ALA A 12 12.44 0.48 -13.67
N HIS A 13 12.60 -0.60 -12.89
CA HIS A 13 13.85 -1.35 -12.82
C HIS A 13 14.27 -1.85 -14.21
N PRO A 14 15.58 -1.84 -14.58
CA PRO A 14 16.05 -2.22 -15.92
C PRO A 14 15.55 -3.57 -16.41
N LYS A 15 15.42 -4.59 -15.56
CA LYS A 15 14.85 -5.90 -15.92
C LYS A 15 13.38 -5.80 -16.36
N ILE A 16 12.61 -4.89 -15.79
CA ILE A 16 11.21 -4.63 -16.16
C ILE A 16 11.16 -3.98 -17.54
N LEU A 17 12.00 -2.96 -17.77
CA LEU A 17 12.09 -2.30 -19.08
C LEU A 17 12.52 -3.28 -20.18
N ALA A 18 13.51 -4.14 -19.91
CA ALA A 18 13.95 -5.16 -20.86
C ALA A 18 12.82 -6.16 -21.21
N ALA A 19 12.03 -6.59 -20.24
CA ALA A 19 10.88 -7.46 -20.49
C ALA A 19 9.80 -6.76 -21.34
N LEU A 20 9.54 -5.48 -21.09
CA LEU A 20 8.60 -4.69 -21.88
C LEU A 20 9.11 -4.50 -23.33
N GLU A 21 10.39 -4.22 -23.53
CA GLU A 21 11.01 -4.10 -24.84
C GLU A 21 10.90 -5.41 -25.63
N GLN A 22 11.22 -6.54 -24.99
CA GLN A 22 11.14 -7.87 -25.60
C GLN A 22 9.73 -8.20 -26.12
N ASN A 23 8.70 -7.80 -25.40
CA ASN A 23 7.31 -8.13 -25.71
C ASN A 23 6.57 -7.04 -26.49
N ASN A 24 7.24 -5.92 -26.80
CA ASN A 24 6.62 -4.71 -27.35
C ASN A 24 5.88 -4.91 -28.68
N LEU A 25 6.36 -5.80 -29.55
CA LEU A 25 5.74 -6.05 -30.85
C LEU A 25 4.81 -7.29 -30.87
N THR A 26 4.57 -7.91 -29.72
CA THR A 26 3.68 -9.07 -29.63
C THR A 26 2.22 -8.61 -29.66
N THR A 27 1.46 -9.14 -30.62
CA THR A 27 0.03 -8.87 -30.73
C THR A 27 -0.75 -9.65 -29.67
N THR A 28 -1.58 -8.96 -28.88
CA THR A 28 -2.42 -9.55 -27.84
C THR A 28 -3.87 -9.10 -27.98
N CYS A 29 -4.81 -9.80 -27.33
CA CYS A 29 -6.23 -9.46 -27.37
C CYS A 29 -6.60 -8.25 -26.47
N GLY A 30 -5.65 -7.72 -25.69
CA GLY A 30 -5.89 -6.54 -24.81
C GLY A 30 -6.67 -6.82 -23.54
N TYR A 31 -6.86 -5.76 -22.74
CA TYR A 31 -7.66 -5.73 -21.52
C TYR A 31 -7.28 -6.81 -20.48
N SER A 32 -5.99 -7.16 -20.44
CA SER A 32 -5.43 -8.21 -19.55
C SER A 32 -6.04 -9.61 -19.77
N MET A 33 -6.51 -9.89 -21.00
CA MET A 33 -7.02 -11.20 -21.40
C MET A 33 -6.01 -11.90 -22.35
N ASP A 34 -4.75 -11.90 -21.96
CA ASP A 34 -3.60 -12.30 -22.78
C ASP A 34 -2.68 -13.25 -21.99
N PRO A 35 -1.83 -14.03 -22.68
CA PRO A 35 -0.96 -15.02 -22.04
C PRO A 35 0.01 -14.43 -21.00
N PHE A 36 0.50 -13.19 -21.19
CA PHE A 36 1.39 -12.54 -20.24
C PHE A 36 0.69 -12.26 -18.90
N CYS A 37 -0.55 -11.81 -18.98
CA CYS A 37 -1.38 -11.61 -17.79
C CYS A 37 -1.76 -12.94 -17.12
N ASP A 38 -1.98 -14.01 -17.88
CA ASP A 38 -2.28 -15.33 -17.34
C ASP A 38 -1.07 -15.92 -16.61
N GLU A 39 0.13 -15.76 -17.18
CA GLU A 39 1.40 -16.13 -16.52
C GLU A 39 1.60 -15.36 -15.21
N ALA A 40 1.43 -14.05 -15.24
CA ALA A 40 1.54 -13.22 -14.04
C ALA A 40 0.52 -13.61 -12.96
N ARG A 41 -0.75 -13.88 -13.33
CA ARG A 41 -1.78 -14.39 -12.42
C ARG A 41 -1.37 -15.71 -11.78
N ALA A 42 -0.85 -16.64 -12.58
CA ALA A 42 -0.38 -17.93 -12.08
C ALA A 42 0.79 -17.75 -11.10
N ALA A 43 1.75 -16.88 -11.43
CA ALA A 43 2.89 -16.58 -10.56
C ALA A 43 2.44 -15.94 -9.22
N ILE A 44 1.48 -15.02 -9.25
CA ILE A 44 0.91 -14.39 -8.05
C ILE A 44 0.19 -15.43 -7.20
N ARG A 45 -0.72 -16.24 -7.78
CA ARG A 45 -1.42 -17.30 -7.05
C ARG A 45 -0.45 -18.29 -6.40
N ALA A 46 0.61 -18.66 -7.10
CA ALA A 46 1.65 -19.54 -6.56
C ALA A 46 2.42 -18.88 -5.40
N ARG A 47 2.75 -17.59 -5.55
CA ARG A 47 3.50 -16.84 -4.54
C ARG A 47 2.71 -16.66 -3.23
N PHE A 48 1.41 -16.45 -3.31
CA PHE A 48 0.52 -16.23 -2.18
C PHE A 48 -0.24 -17.50 -1.75
N ALA A 49 0.07 -18.66 -2.31
CA ALA A 49 -0.56 -19.96 -2.04
C ALA A 49 -2.11 -19.93 -2.15
N CYS A 50 -2.64 -19.17 -3.11
CA CYS A 50 -4.09 -18.97 -3.30
C CYS A 50 -4.57 -19.39 -4.70
N PRO A 51 -4.54 -20.68 -5.06
CA PRO A 51 -4.82 -21.16 -6.44
C PRO A 51 -6.22 -20.80 -6.94
N ALA A 52 -7.19 -20.65 -6.04
CA ALA A 52 -8.57 -20.30 -6.38
C ALA A 52 -8.82 -18.78 -6.48
N ALA A 53 -7.88 -17.94 -6.08
CA ALA A 53 -8.09 -16.49 -6.07
C ALA A 53 -8.22 -15.89 -7.49
N ASP A 54 -9.06 -14.87 -7.63
CA ASP A 54 -9.07 -14.02 -8.79
C ASP A 54 -7.96 -12.96 -8.67
N VAL A 55 -7.25 -12.71 -9.77
CA VAL A 55 -6.18 -11.69 -9.83
C VAL A 55 -6.48 -10.71 -10.94
N HIS A 56 -6.56 -9.43 -10.60
CA HIS A 56 -6.85 -8.33 -11.51
C HIS A 56 -5.78 -7.25 -11.44
N PHE A 57 -5.42 -6.68 -12.59
CA PHE A 57 -4.41 -5.63 -12.66
C PHE A 57 -5.07 -4.26 -12.85
N LEU A 58 -4.64 -3.29 -12.05
CA LEU A 58 -5.11 -1.91 -12.06
C LEU A 58 -3.90 -0.96 -12.08
N VAL A 59 -4.10 0.26 -12.59
CA VAL A 59 -2.99 1.18 -12.89
C VAL A 59 -2.37 1.84 -11.67
N GLY A 60 -3.04 1.83 -10.52
CA GLY A 60 -2.56 2.48 -9.30
C GLY A 60 -3.45 2.19 -8.09
N GLY A 61 -3.00 2.60 -6.90
CA GLY A 61 -3.65 2.32 -5.62
C GLY A 61 -5.06 2.92 -5.51
N THR A 62 -5.24 4.20 -5.82
CA THR A 62 -6.55 4.86 -5.71
C THR A 62 -7.63 4.18 -6.56
N ILE A 63 -7.33 3.79 -7.81
CA ILE A 63 -8.30 3.07 -8.64
C ILE A 63 -8.53 1.64 -8.13
N ALA A 64 -7.52 1.01 -7.51
CA ALA A 64 -7.69 -0.29 -6.84
C ALA A 64 -8.63 -0.15 -5.64
N ASN A 65 -8.39 0.81 -4.76
CA ASN A 65 -9.19 1.07 -3.57
C ASN A 65 -10.65 1.38 -3.92
N THR A 66 -10.88 2.33 -4.82
CA THR A 66 -12.24 2.69 -5.26
C THR A 66 -12.98 1.55 -5.95
N THR A 67 -12.27 0.73 -6.73
CA THR A 67 -12.88 -0.41 -7.43
C THR A 67 -13.27 -1.51 -6.45
N VAL A 68 -12.37 -1.88 -5.54
CA VAL A 68 -12.63 -2.92 -4.53
C VAL A 68 -13.79 -2.50 -3.62
N ILE A 69 -13.74 -1.30 -3.05
CA ILE A 69 -14.74 -0.80 -2.11
C ILE A 69 -16.12 -0.71 -2.80
N ALA A 70 -16.18 -0.13 -3.99
CA ALA A 70 -17.45 -0.02 -4.72
C ALA A 70 -18.00 -1.35 -5.24
N ALA A 71 -17.15 -2.37 -5.46
CA ALA A 71 -17.61 -3.71 -5.83
C ALA A 71 -18.15 -4.50 -4.64
N ALA A 72 -17.56 -4.26 -3.46
CA ALA A 72 -17.86 -5.03 -2.25
C ALA A 72 -19.07 -4.47 -1.47
N LEU A 73 -19.29 -3.17 -1.49
CA LEU A 73 -20.22 -2.49 -0.61
C LEU A 73 -21.54 -2.12 -1.31
N ARG A 74 -22.62 -2.16 -0.53
CA ARG A 74 -23.93 -1.62 -0.92
C ARG A 74 -24.01 -0.12 -0.63
N PRO A 75 -24.92 0.65 -1.27
CA PRO A 75 -24.97 2.12 -1.13
C PRO A 75 -25.07 2.66 0.29
N TRP A 76 -25.59 1.89 1.26
CA TRP A 76 -25.70 2.27 2.67
C TRP A 76 -24.54 1.73 3.53
N GLU A 77 -23.59 1.02 2.91
CA GLU A 77 -22.44 0.45 3.64
C GLU A 77 -21.21 1.35 3.53
N GLY A 78 -20.36 1.29 4.57
CA GLY A 78 -19.14 2.05 4.67
C GLY A 78 -17.92 1.17 4.97
N VAL A 79 -16.74 1.79 4.93
CA VAL A 79 -15.45 1.17 5.19
C VAL A 79 -14.79 1.77 6.41
N ILE A 80 -14.35 0.92 7.36
CA ILE A 80 -13.57 1.34 8.54
C ILE A 80 -12.12 1.52 8.12
N ALA A 81 -11.50 2.64 8.49
CA ALA A 81 -10.08 2.91 8.26
C ALA A 81 -9.47 3.63 9.47
N ALA A 82 -8.14 3.54 9.62
CA ALA A 82 -7.42 4.46 10.48
C ALA A 82 -7.62 5.90 9.98
N ASP A 83 -7.60 6.88 10.88
CA ASP A 83 -7.67 8.30 10.56
C ASP A 83 -6.55 8.74 9.60
N THR A 84 -5.36 8.11 9.71
CA THR A 84 -4.23 8.29 8.80
C THR A 84 -4.33 7.45 7.52
N GLY A 85 -5.31 6.54 7.40
CA GLY A 85 -5.44 5.63 6.26
C GLY A 85 -5.53 6.35 4.91
N HIS A 86 -4.85 5.83 3.89
CA HIS A 86 -4.68 6.48 2.58
C HIS A 86 -6.02 6.89 1.96
N ILE A 87 -7.04 6.04 2.05
CA ILE A 87 -8.40 6.31 1.55
C ILE A 87 -9.10 7.48 2.27
N ASN A 88 -8.68 7.80 3.50
CA ASN A 88 -9.23 8.90 4.27
C ASN A 88 -8.53 10.24 3.96
N VAL A 89 -7.21 10.25 3.75
CA VAL A 89 -6.43 11.50 3.74
C VAL A 89 -5.72 11.81 2.42
N HIS A 90 -5.54 10.84 1.49
CA HIS A 90 -4.71 11.01 0.29
C HIS A 90 -5.41 10.68 -1.03
N GLU A 91 -6.74 10.51 -1.05
CA GLU A 91 -7.48 10.15 -2.26
C GLU A 91 -8.57 11.17 -2.65
N THR A 92 -8.50 12.38 -2.09
CA THR A 92 -9.38 13.51 -2.47
C THR A 92 -10.88 13.15 -2.46
N GLY A 93 -11.31 12.35 -1.46
CA GLY A 93 -12.70 11.89 -1.35
C GLY A 93 -13.10 10.88 -2.43
N ALA A 94 -12.18 10.10 -2.98
CA ALA A 94 -12.48 9.14 -4.05
C ALA A 94 -13.44 8.02 -3.59
N ILE A 95 -13.38 7.65 -2.33
CA ILE A 95 -14.29 6.65 -1.76
C ILE A 95 -15.69 7.23 -1.60
N GLU A 96 -15.80 8.45 -1.07
CA GLU A 96 -17.06 9.17 -0.92
C GLU A 96 -17.71 9.45 -2.30
N ALA A 97 -16.89 9.81 -3.30
CA ALA A 97 -17.34 9.96 -4.69
C ALA A 97 -17.83 8.64 -5.30
N SER A 98 -17.43 7.51 -4.76
CA SER A 98 -17.94 6.19 -5.13
C SER A 98 -19.26 5.82 -4.46
N GLY A 99 -19.73 6.66 -3.53
CA GLY A 99 -21.01 6.49 -2.82
C GLY A 99 -20.86 5.84 -1.44
N HIS A 100 -19.64 5.71 -0.89
CA HIS A 100 -19.39 5.04 0.37
C HIS A 100 -18.68 5.96 1.36
N LYS A 101 -19.08 5.87 2.63
CA LYS A 101 -18.45 6.62 3.70
C LYS A 101 -17.18 5.91 4.19
N VAL A 102 -16.10 6.67 4.39
CA VAL A 102 -14.99 6.22 5.24
C VAL A 102 -15.36 6.49 6.71
N CYS A 103 -15.48 5.41 7.49
CA CYS A 103 -15.69 5.45 8.93
C CYS A 103 -14.33 5.49 9.62
N ALA A 104 -13.69 6.66 9.63
CA ALA A 104 -12.36 6.84 10.18
C ALA A 104 -12.39 6.80 11.70
N ILE A 105 -11.32 6.20 12.29
CA ILE A 105 -11.09 6.18 13.73
C ILE A 105 -9.63 6.50 14.04
N GLU A 106 -9.39 7.28 15.09
CA GLU A 106 -8.05 7.61 15.53
C GLU A 106 -7.25 6.34 15.88
N ALA A 107 -6.10 6.20 15.24
CA ALA A 107 -5.19 5.07 15.38
C ALA A 107 -3.75 5.59 15.52
N PRO A 108 -3.25 5.85 16.72
CA PRO A 108 -1.99 6.56 16.97
C PRO A 108 -0.76 5.94 16.30
N SER A 109 -0.76 4.63 16.07
CA SER A 109 0.30 3.92 15.34
C SER A 109 0.01 3.75 13.83
N GLY A 110 -1.09 4.29 13.34
CA GLY A 110 -1.60 4.04 11.98
C GLY A 110 -2.21 2.65 11.79
N LYS A 111 -2.24 1.81 12.84
CA LYS A 111 -2.76 0.44 12.78
C LYS A 111 -4.14 0.34 13.44
N LEU A 112 -5.10 -0.24 12.73
CA LEU A 112 -6.34 -0.69 13.35
C LEU A 112 -6.08 -1.90 14.27
N THR A 113 -6.88 -1.98 15.33
CA THR A 113 -6.90 -3.11 16.25
C THR A 113 -8.32 -3.65 16.37
N PRO A 114 -8.53 -4.89 16.85
CA PRO A 114 -9.86 -5.41 17.13
C PRO A 114 -10.69 -4.51 18.04
N ALA A 115 -10.08 -3.86 19.01
CA ALA A 115 -10.76 -2.93 19.91
C ALA A 115 -11.29 -1.70 19.16
N LEU A 116 -10.51 -1.12 18.27
CA LEU A 116 -10.93 0.02 17.44
C LEU A 116 -12.04 -0.37 16.45
N VAL A 117 -11.96 -1.57 15.85
CA VAL A 117 -13.04 -2.08 14.98
C VAL A 117 -14.33 -2.24 15.77
N ARG A 118 -14.29 -2.87 16.96
CA ARG A 118 -15.48 -3.01 17.84
C ARG A 118 -16.04 -1.65 18.26
N GLU A 119 -15.17 -0.66 18.51
CA GLU A 119 -15.63 0.69 18.86
C GLU A 119 -16.40 1.35 17.71
N VAL A 120 -15.94 1.24 16.47
CA VAL A 120 -16.68 1.75 15.30
C VAL A 120 -18.01 1.00 15.15
N MET A 121 -18.00 -0.33 15.24
CA MET A 121 -19.23 -1.13 15.15
C MET A 121 -20.24 -0.75 16.24
N ARG A 122 -19.77 -0.55 17.48
CA ARG A 122 -20.62 -0.09 18.56
C ARG A 122 -21.25 1.27 18.26
N ARG A 123 -20.48 2.23 17.74
CA ARG A 123 -20.99 3.57 17.39
C ARG A 123 -22.05 3.54 16.28
N HIS A 124 -21.96 2.58 15.37
CA HIS A 124 -22.82 2.50 14.18
C HIS A 124 -23.97 1.51 14.31
N CYS A 125 -23.88 0.50 15.18
CA CYS A 125 -24.80 -0.63 15.22
C CYS A 125 -25.53 -0.81 16.56
N ASP A 126 -25.01 -0.21 17.67
CA ASP A 126 -25.69 -0.26 18.96
C ASP A 126 -26.96 0.60 18.93
N GLY A 127 -28.09 -0.04 19.18
CA GLY A 127 -29.39 0.62 19.12
C GLY A 127 -30.16 0.39 17.83
N GLN A 128 -29.61 -0.35 16.86
CA GLN A 128 -30.24 -0.65 15.56
C GLN A 128 -30.67 0.62 14.80
N ASP A 129 -29.81 1.65 14.86
CA ASP A 129 -30.08 2.93 14.21
C ASP A 129 -29.91 2.84 12.70
N GLU A 130 -31.02 2.65 11.98
CA GLU A 130 -31.06 2.63 10.51
C GLU A 130 -30.69 3.97 9.85
N HIS A 131 -30.49 5.04 10.63
CA HIS A 131 -30.00 6.33 10.15
C HIS A 131 -28.47 6.39 10.01
N MET A 132 -27.76 5.42 10.58
CA MET A 132 -26.31 5.33 10.50
C MET A 132 -25.85 4.49 9.30
N VAL A 133 -24.71 4.87 8.71
CA VAL A 133 -24.02 4.01 7.74
C VAL A 133 -23.60 2.72 8.43
N LEU A 134 -23.86 1.58 7.80
CA LEU A 134 -23.47 0.27 8.28
C LEU A 134 -22.03 -0.07 7.82
N PRO A 135 -21.03 -0.14 8.70
CA PRO A 135 -19.71 -0.60 8.28
C PRO A 135 -19.76 -2.06 7.82
N ARG A 136 -19.12 -2.35 6.67
CA ARG A 136 -19.10 -3.69 6.08
C ARG A 136 -17.71 -4.15 5.66
N MET A 137 -16.73 -3.25 5.72
CA MET A 137 -15.35 -3.54 5.36
C MET A 137 -14.40 -2.87 6.35
N VAL A 138 -13.29 -3.53 6.66
CA VAL A 138 -12.12 -2.97 7.32
C VAL A 138 -11.03 -2.82 6.27
N TYR A 139 -10.49 -1.61 6.14
CA TYR A 139 -9.36 -1.29 5.28
C TYR A 139 -8.12 -1.04 6.14
N ILE A 140 -7.04 -1.71 5.79
CA ILE A 140 -5.72 -1.51 6.41
C ILE A 140 -4.65 -1.37 5.34
N SER A 141 -3.56 -0.67 5.65
CA SER A 141 -2.35 -0.62 4.79
C SER A 141 -1.20 -1.38 5.47
N ASP A 142 -0.47 -2.17 4.69
CA ASP A 142 0.80 -2.76 5.14
C ASP A 142 1.90 -2.60 4.08
N ALA A 143 2.94 -1.82 4.40
CA ALA A 143 3.14 -0.95 5.57
C ALA A 143 2.15 0.21 5.63
N THR A 144 1.87 0.69 6.86
CA THR A 144 0.96 1.83 7.08
C THR A 144 1.55 3.16 6.59
N GLU A 145 0.76 4.21 6.59
CA GLU A 145 1.17 5.57 6.23
C GLU A 145 2.22 6.15 7.20
N LEU A 146 2.28 5.64 8.44
CA LEU A 146 3.31 5.96 9.43
C LEU A 146 4.51 4.99 9.39
N GLY A 147 4.53 4.08 8.40
CA GLY A 147 5.62 3.13 8.21
C GLY A 147 5.63 1.97 9.22
N THR A 148 4.62 1.80 10.04
CA THR A 148 4.48 0.62 10.90
C THR A 148 4.03 -0.59 10.08
N ILE A 149 4.23 -1.79 10.61
CA ILE A 149 3.85 -3.06 9.97
C ILE A 149 2.94 -3.88 10.89
N TYR A 150 2.10 -4.70 10.29
CA TYR A 150 1.31 -5.67 11.04
C TYR A 150 2.11 -6.94 11.28
N THR A 151 2.01 -7.48 12.50
CA THR A 151 2.46 -8.85 12.80
C THR A 151 1.40 -9.86 12.38
N LYS A 152 1.79 -11.12 12.25
CA LYS A 152 0.86 -12.22 11.95
C LYS A 152 -0.26 -12.32 12.99
N ALA A 153 0.06 -12.14 14.26
CA ALA A 153 -0.92 -12.16 15.34
C ALA A 153 -1.92 -11.00 15.24
N GLU A 154 -1.47 -9.79 14.89
CA GLU A 154 -2.35 -8.63 14.70
C GLU A 154 -3.26 -8.82 13.49
N LEU A 155 -2.74 -9.33 12.36
CA LEU A 155 -3.54 -9.59 11.16
C LEU A 155 -4.58 -10.68 11.41
N ALA A 156 -4.20 -11.76 12.09
CA ALA A 156 -5.12 -12.83 12.49
C ALA A 156 -6.24 -12.32 13.40
N ALA A 157 -5.90 -11.47 14.38
CA ALA A 157 -6.90 -10.89 15.29
C ALA A 157 -7.87 -9.92 14.56
N LEU A 158 -7.39 -9.20 13.54
CA LEU A 158 -8.28 -8.40 12.68
C LEU A 158 -9.20 -9.29 11.83
N HIS A 159 -8.68 -10.38 11.28
CA HIS A 159 -9.50 -11.36 10.56
C HIS A 159 -10.61 -11.92 11.47
N GLU A 160 -10.29 -12.29 12.71
CA GLU A 160 -11.27 -12.81 13.67
C GLU A 160 -12.38 -11.79 13.97
N VAL A 161 -12.03 -10.54 14.29
CA VAL A 161 -13.05 -9.51 14.56
C VAL A 161 -13.87 -9.17 13.31
N CYS A 162 -13.29 -9.23 12.12
CA CYS A 162 -14.05 -9.11 10.88
C CYS A 162 -15.08 -10.25 10.76
N GLY A 163 -14.70 -11.48 11.11
CA GLY A 163 -15.61 -12.63 11.16
C GLY A 163 -16.75 -12.45 12.17
N GLU A 164 -16.49 -11.90 13.35
CA GLU A 164 -17.51 -11.62 14.38
C GLU A 164 -18.66 -10.73 13.87
N TYR A 165 -18.32 -9.72 13.05
CA TYR A 165 -19.29 -8.75 12.54
C TYR A 165 -19.67 -8.96 11.07
N GLY A 166 -19.14 -9.99 10.41
CA GLY A 166 -19.33 -10.23 9.00
C GLY A 166 -18.76 -9.15 8.09
N LEU A 167 -17.66 -8.53 8.50
CA LEU A 167 -16.93 -7.52 7.72
C LEU A 167 -15.96 -8.17 6.75
N TYR A 168 -15.71 -7.53 5.61
CA TYR A 168 -14.60 -7.88 4.75
C TYR A 168 -13.29 -7.25 5.26
N LEU A 169 -12.18 -7.98 5.18
CA LEU A 169 -10.84 -7.43 5.46
C LEU A 169 -10.12 -7.16 4.14
N PHE A 170 -9.89 -5.86 3.85
CA PHE A 170 -9.16 -5.39 2.69
C PHE A 170 -7.81 -4.82 3.09
N LEU A 171 -6.72 -5.36 2.51
CA LEU A 171 -5.35 -4.90 2.75
C LEU A 171 -4.80 -4.18 1.51
N ASP A 172 -4.50 -2.91 1.70
CA ASP A 172 -3.71 -2.07 0.80
C ASP A 172 -2.23 -2.46 0.92
N GLY A 173 -1.72 -3.10 -0.12
CA GLY A 173 -0.34 -3.58 -0.20
C GLY A 173 0.56 -2.70 -1.05
N ALA A 174 0.31 -1.38 -1.14
CA ALA A 174 1.14 -0.46 -1.92
C ALA A 174 2.63 -0.54 -1.56
N ARG A 175 2.94 -0.85 -0.30
CA ARG A 175 4.31 -1.08 0.21
C ARG A 175 4.48 -2.47 0.84
N MET A 176 3.67 -3.44 0.45
CA MET A 176 3.74 -4.84 0.97
C MET A 176 5.15 -5.42 0.89
N ALA A 177 5.86 -5.21 -0.21
CA ALA A 177 7.22 -5.71 -0.36
C ALA A 177 8.18 -5.11 0.67
N ALA A 178 8.03 -3.83 1.01
CA ALA A 178 8.81 -3.16 2.05
C ALA A 178 8.46 -3.70 3.44
N ALA A 179 7.17 -3.94 3.73
CA ALA A 179 6.73 -4.57 4.98
C ALA A 179 7.31 -5.98 5.14
N LEU A 180 7.27 -6.81 4.10
CA LEU A 180 7.78 -8.18 4.12
C LEU A 180 9.29 -8.30 4.37
N VAL A 181 10.07 -7.27 4.06
CA VAL A 181 11.53 -7.28 4.28
C VAL A 181 11.96 -6.44 5.47
N ALA A 182 11.02 -5.79 6.15
CA ALA A 182 11.26 -4.95 7.32
C ALA A 182 11.70 -5.77 8.53
N GLU A 183 12.49 -5.16 9.41
CA GLU A 183 12.83 -5.76 10.70
C GLU A 183 11.56 -5.93 11.55
N GLY A 184 11.44 -7.09 12.19
CA GLY A 184 10.27 -7.45 13.01
C GLY A 184 9.09 -8.01 12.22
N ASN A 185 9.17 -8.11 10.88
CA ASN A 185 8.14 -8.80 10.11
C ASN A 185 8.17 -10.32 10.36
N ASP A 186 7.01 -10.89 10.64
CA ASP A 186 6.77 -12.35 10.79
C ASP A 186 5.74 -12.91 9.80
N LEU A 187 5.21 -12.03 8.90
CA LEU A 187 4.29 -12.42 7.83
C LEU A 187 5.05 -13.06 6.65
N GLN A 188 4.38 -14.01 6.02
CA GLN A 188 4.76 -14.58 4.74
C GLN A 188 3.68 -14.24 3.69
N PRO A 189 3.98 -14.28 2.37
CA PRO A 189 2.99 -13.97 1.34
C PRO A 189 1.68 -14.74 1.47
N GLU A 190 1.72 -16.02 1.85
CA GLU A 190 0.53 -16.86 2.05
C GLU A 190 -0.39 -16.40 3.18
N ASP A 191 0.14 -15.67 4.17
CA ASP A 191 -0.65 -15.17 5.29
C ASP A 191 -1.67 -14.12 4.82
N PHE A 192 -1.33 -13.30 3.82
CA PHE A 192 -2.27 -12.34 3.26
C PHE A 192 -3.49 -13.03 2.64
N ALA A 193 -3.27 -14.11 1.90
CA ALA A 193 -4.36 -14.89 1.33
C ALA A 193 -5.17 -15.69 2.36
N THR A 194 -4.58 -15.97 3.52
CA THR A 194 -5.24 -16.68 4.62
C THR A 194 -6.18 -15.75 5.39
N TYR A 195 -5.74 -14.51 5.64
CA TYR A 195 -6.44 -13.59 6.55
C TYR A 195 -7.26 -12.52 5.85
N CYS A 196 -6.94 -12.14 4.60
CA CYS A 196 -7.64 -11.08 3.90
C CYS A 196 -8.63 -11.61 2.86
N ASP A 197 -9.81 -11.00 2.78
CA ASP A 197 -10.81 -11.26 1.75
C ASP A 197 -10.39 -10.73 0.39
N VAL A 198 -9.66 -9.61 0.42
CA VAL A 198 -9.03 -8.98 -0.73
C VAL A 198 -7.78 -8.24 -0.28
N PHE A 199 -6.74 -8.29 -1.10
CA PHE A 199 -5.53 -7.48 -0.92
C PHE A 199 -4.95 -7.13 -2.27
N TYR A 200 -4.00 -6.21 -2.33
CA TYR A 200 -3.24 -6.06 -3.55
C TYR A 200 -1.72 -6.06 -3.32
N LEU A 201 -1.00 -6.62 -4.29
CA LEU A 201 0.45 -6.53 -4.38
C LEU A 201 0.80 -5.26 -5.16
N GLY A 202 1.41 -4.29 -4.47
CA GLY A 202 1.87 -3.05 -5.03
C GLY A 202 3.11 -3.21 -5.90
N GLY A 203 3.08 -2.60 -7.09
CA GLY A 203 4.22 -2.56 -8.01
C GLY A 203 4.73 -1.16 -8.28
N THR A 204 3.83 -0.17 -8.34
CA THR A 204 4.15 1.23 -8.67
C THR A 204 5.25 1.82 -7.78
N LYS A 205 5.19 1.56 -6.47
CA LYS A 205 6.17 2.07 -5.49
C LYS A 205 7.40 1.19 -5.33
N ASN A 206 7.48 0.09 -6.08
CA ASN A 206 8.56 -0.88 -5.93
C ASN A 206 9.14 -1.33 -7.29
N GLY A 207 9.37 -0.38 -8.19
CA GLY A 207 10.16 -0.57 -9.41
C GLY A 207 9.41 -1.04 -10.65
N LEU A 208 8.08 -1.08 -10.66
CA LEU A 208 7.29 -1.12 -11.89
C LEU A 208 7.08 0.30 -12.45
N LEU A 209 6.74 0.42 -13.73
CA LEU A 209 6.30 1.70 -14.31
C LEU A 209 4.97 2.13 -13.70
N PHE A 210 4.09 1.17 -13.49
CA PHE A 210 2.75 1.31 -12.89
C PHE A 210 2.19 -0.08 -12.63
N GLY A 211 1.23 -0.17 -11.72
CA GLY A 211 0.41 -1.37 -11.58
C GLY A 211 0.33 -1.91 -10.16
N GLU A 212 -0.90 -2.32 -9.85
CA GLU A 212 -1.26 -3.02 -8.62
C GLU A 212 -1.99 -4.30 -9.02
N ALA A 213 -1.62 -5.44 -8.41
CA ALA A 213 -2.30 -6.71 -8.63
C ALA A 213 -3.28 -6.97 -7.48
N VAL A 214 -4.56 -6.74 -7.71
CA VAL A 214 -5.65 -7.03 -6.77
C VAL A 214 -5.91 -8.53 -6.76
N VAL A 215 -5.83 -9.14 -5.59
CA VAL A 215 -6.06 -10.57 -5.33
C VAL A 215 -7.31 -10.72 -4.49
N ILE A 216 -8.32 -11.40 -5.00
CA ILE A 216 -9.61 -11.63 -4.34
C ILE A 216 -9.69 -13.09 -3.93
N THR A 217 -9.66 -13.34 -2.62
CA THR A 217 -9.75 -14.68 -2.02
C THR A 217 -11.18 -15.06 -1.70
N ASN A 218 -12.02 -14.07 -1.32
CA ASN A 218 -13.42 -14.29 -0.96
C ASN A 218 -14.29 -14.44 -2.19
N GLU A 219 -15.00 -15.59 -2.30
CA GLU A 219 -15.86 -15.91 -3.44
C GLU A 219 -17.01 -14.90 -3.65
N ALA A 220 -17.51 -14.28 -2.58
CA ALA A 220 -18.59 -13.29 -2.68
C ALA A 220 -18.18 -11.99 -3.39
N LEU A 221 -16.88 -11.69 -3.43
CA LEU A 221 -16.35 -10.46 -4.04
C LEU A 221 -15.93 -10.63 -5.51
N LYS A 222 -15.90 -11.86 -6.05
CA LYS A 222 -15.47 -12.15 -7.42
C LYS A 222 -16.51 -11.82 -8.50
N PRO A 223 -17.82 -12.08 -8.29
CA PRO A 223 -18.80 -11.86 -9.35
C PRO A 223 -18.81 -10.44 -9.87
N HIS A 224 -18.76 -10.30 -11.21
CA HIS A 224 -18.82 -9.00 -11.91
C HIS A 224 -17.71 -8.00 -11.57
N PHE A 225 -16.62 -8.40 -10.90
CA PHE A 225 -15.54 -7.48 -10.55
C PHE A 225 -14.92 -6.81 -11.79
N ARG A 226 -14.76 -7.53 -12.91
CA ARG A 226 -14.32 -6.93 -14.19
C ARG A 226 -15.27 -5.86 -14.74
N ASN A 227 -16.58 -5.99 -14.49
CA ASN A 227 -17.54 -4.96 -14.86
C ASN A 227 -17.32 -3.68 -14.05
N MET A 228 -17.02 -3.82 -12.75
CA MET A 228 -16.67 -2.71 -11.88
C MET A 228 -15.36 -2.03 -12.31
N ILE A 229 -14.33 -2.80 -12.66
CA ILE A 229 -13.07 -2.25 -13.22
C ILE A 229 -13.38 -1.41 -14.47
N LYS A 230 -14.21 -1.91 -15.38
CA LYS A 230 -14.58 -1.18 -16.61
C LYS A 230 -15.34 0.10 -16.32
N GLN A 231 -16.34 0.02 -15.44
CA GLN A 231 -17.17 1.15 -15.04
C GLN A 231 -16.34 2.28 -14.41
N ARG A 232 -15.35 1.94 -13.59
CA ARG A 232 -14.45 2.87 -12.92
C ARG A 232 -13.32 3.40 -13.81
N GLY A 233 -13.26 2.98 -15.08
CA GLY A 233 -12.20 3.40 -16.01
C GLY A 233 -10.86 2.68 -15.80
N GLY A 234 -10.78 1.68 -14.90
CA GLY A 234 -9.57 0.95 -14.56
C GLY A 234 -9.18 -0.14 -15.56
N MET A 235 -10.00 -0.42 -16.57
CA MET A 235 -9.73 -1.47 -17.55
C MET A 235 -8.81 -0.96 -18.67
N PHE A 236 -7.54 -1.25 -18.55
CA PHE A 236 -6.49 -0.76 -19.42
C PHE A 236 -6.42 -1.55 -20.73
N ALA A 237 -6.50 -0.86 -21.88
CA ALA A 237 -6.55 -1.51 -23.19
C ALA A 237 -5.28 -2.32 -23.50
N LYS A 238 -4.10 -1.78 -23.19
CA LYS A 238 -2.81 -2.48 -23.33
C LYS A 238 -2.46 -3.27 -22.08
N GLY A 239 -3.40 -4.11 -21.62
CA GLY A 239 -3.28 -4.84 -20.35
C GLY A 239 -2.11 -5.80 -20.27
N PHE A 240 -1.58 -6.28 -21.39
CA PHE A 240 -0.38 -7.13 -21.43
C PHE A 240 0.84 -6.49 -20.75
N LEU A 241 0.87 -5.15 -20.69
CA LEU A 241 1.94 -4.43 -19.99
C LEU A 241 1.98 -4.76 -18.49
N PHE A 242 0.82 -4.99 -17.86
CA PHE A 242 0.79 -5.47 -16.48
C PHE A 242 1.39 -6.85 -16.34
N GLY A 243 0.92 -7.81 -17.18
CA GLY A 243 1.40 -9.18 -17.14
C GLY A 243 2.91 -9.26 -17.31
N THR A 244 3.44 -8.61 -18.34
CA THR A 244 4.89 -8.54 -18.61
C THR A 244 5.67 -8.00 -17.41
N GLN A 245 5.21 -6.91 -16.79
CA GLN A 245 5.87 -6.32 -15.64
C GLN A 245 5.80 -7.23 -14.40
N PHE A 246 4.62 -7.75 -14.05
CA PHE A 246 4.45 -8.58 -12.85
C PHE A 246 5.18 -9.92 -12.95
N THR A 247 5.27 -10.54 -14.13
CA THR A 247 6.09 -11.74 -14.33
C THR A 247 7.56 -11.46 -14.04
N ALA A 248 8.13 -10.42 -14.63
CA ALA A 248 9.52 -10.04 -14.39
C ALA A 248 9.76 -9.59 -12.94
N TYR A 249 8.78 -8.92 -12.31
CA TYR A 249 8.80 -8.46 -10.93
C TYR A 249 8.93 -9.61 -9.91
N LEU A 250 8.19 -10.70 -10.15
CA LEU A 250 8.19 -11.86 -9.26
C LEU A 250 9.36 -12.84 -9.53
N GLN A 251 9.94 -12.77 -10.74
CA GLN A 251 11.06 -13.62 -11.13
C GLN A 251 12.27 -13.36 -10.23
N ASP A 252 12.95 -14.42 -9.81
CA ASP A 252 14.17 -14.37 -8.98
C ASP A 252 14.01 -13.52 -7.69
N LYS A 253 12.79 -13.38 -7.20
CA LYS A 253 12.45 -12.53 -6.05
C LYS A 253 12.88 -11.06 -6.21
N LEU A 254 12.88 -10.56 -7.45
CA LEU A 254 13.29 -9.18 -7.76
C LEU A 254 12.55 -8.15 -6.89
N TRP A 255 11.24 -8.32 -6.71
CA TRP A 255 10.40 -7.44 -5.88
C TRP A 255 10.89 -7.30 -4.43
N LEU A 256 11.35 -8.40 -3.80
CA LEU A 256 11.90 -8.36 -2.44
C LEU A 256 13.33 -7.79 -2.43
N THR A 257 14.10 -7.99 -3.51
CA THR A 257 15.44 -7.43 -3.64
C THR A 257 15.40 -5.91 -3.73
N MET A 258 14.49 -5.37 -4.55
CA MET A 258 14.27 -3.92 -4.68
C MET A 258 13.79 -3.30 -3.36
N ALA A 259 12.81 -3.93 -2.71
CA ALA A 259 12.30 -3.49 -1.43
C ALA A 259 13.37 -3.52 -0.33
N ARG A 260 14.20 -4.57 -0.28
CA ARG A 260 15.29 -4.68 0.69
C ARG A 260 16.32 -3.56 0.52
N HIS A 261 16.65 -3.19 -0.72
CA HIS A 261 17.51 -2.04 -0.99
C HIS A 261 16.89 -0.77 -0.40
N ALA A 262 15.65 -0.46 -0.74
CA ALA A 262 14.95 0.74 -0.26
C ALA A 262 14.89 0.81 1.28
N VAL A 263 14.52 -0.31 1.93
CA VAL A 263 14.45 -0.41 3.39
C VAL A 263 15.84 -0.23 4.01
N THR A 264 16.87 -0.90 3.47
CA THR A 264 18.24 -0.76 3.99
C THR A 264 18.71 0.68 3.96
N GLN A 265 18.47 1.42 2.87
CA GLN A 265 18.86 2.82 2.76
C GLN A 265 18.09 3.71 3.76
N ALA A 266 16.80 3.48 3.94
CA ALA A 266 16.00 4.22 4.91
C ALA A 266 16.47 3.95 6.36
N GLN A 267 16.77 2.70 6.70
CA GLN A 267 17.23 2.35 8.05
C GLN A 267 18.63 2.96 8.36
N ARG A 268 19.49 3.14 7.36
CA ARG A 268 20.75 3.90 7.52
C ARG A 268 20.46 5.36 7.91
N ILE A 269 19.51 6.02 7.25
CA ILE A 269 19.11 7.41 7.55
C ILE A 269 18.54 7.47 8.97
N GLN A 270 17.59 6.60 9.32
CA GLN A 270 16.94 6.59 10.63
C GLN A 270 17.95 6.38 11.76
N THR A 271 18.83 5.40 11.62
CA THR A 271 19.88 5.10 12.61
C THR A 271 20.81 6.31 12.80
N ALA A 272 21.30 6.90 11.72
CA ALA A 272 22.16 8.07 11.78
C ALA A 272 21.48 9.30 12.39
N ALA A 273 20.19 9.51 12.07
CA ALA A 273 19.40 10.60 12.65
C ALA A 273 19.28 10.45 14.19
N VAL A 274 18.99 9.25 14.67
CA VAL A 274 18.90 8.96 16.12
C VAL A 274 20.27 9.16 16.79
N GLN A 275 21.36 8.70 16.17
CA GLN A 275 22.73 8.89 16.70
C GLN A 275 23.13 10.38 16.78
N LYS A 276 22.59 11.20 15.89
CA LYS A 276 22.78 12.67 15.89
C LYS A 276 21.80 13.42 16.79
N GLY A 277 20.94 12.73 17.53
CA GLY A 277 20.04 13.32 18.50
C GLY A 277 18.69 13.80 17.92
N TYR A 278 18.35 13.44 16.68
CA TYR A 278 17.03 13.76 16.13
C TYR A 278 15.96 12.87 16.79
N ARG A 279 14.83 13.50 17.12
CA ARG A 279 13.64 12.77 17.60
C ARG A 279 12.90 12.17 16.41
N LEU A 280 12.49 10.92 16.52
CA LEU A 280 11.60 10.30 15.54
C LEU A 280 10.15 10.74 15.82
N PHE A 281 9.42 11.10 14.76
CA PHE A 281 7.98 11.32 14.83
C PHE A 281 7.24 9.97 14.87
N ALA A 282 7.69 9.02 14.07
CA ALA A 282 7.26 7.63 14.09
C ALA A 282 8.49 6.72 13.90
N VAL A 283 8.50 5.57 14.59
CA VAL A 283 9.50 4.51 14.37
C VAL A 283 9.02 3.63 13.24
N SER A 284 9.76 3.65 12.14
CA SER A 284 9.42 2.89 10.93
C SER A 284 10.51 1.90 10.59
N PRO A 285 10.23 0.59 10.53
CA PRO A 285 11.17 -0.41 10.04
C PRO A 285 11.19 -0.50 8.50
N THR A 286 10.47 0.37 7.78
CA THR A 286 10.26 0.29 6.34
C THR A 286 11.17 1.24 5.55
N ASN A 287 10.81 1.53 4.30
CA ASN A 287 11.52 2.46 3.42
C ASN A 287 11.20 3.95 3.69
N GLN A 288 10.41 4.26 4.70
CA GLN A 288 10.03 5.60 5.12
C GLN A 288 10.68 5.97 6.45
N VAL A 289 11.16 7.21 6.60
CA VAL A 289 11.76 7.75 7.82
C VAL A 289 11.03 9.02 8.21
N PHE A 290 10.65 9.14 9.48
CA PHE A 290 9.88 10.26 9.99
C PHE A 290 10.65 10.96 11.11
N LEU A 291 11.12 12.18 10.84
CA LEU A 291 11.91 12.98 11.77
C LEU A 291 11.13 14.20 12.25
N VAL A 292 11.23 14.50 13.53
CA VAL A 292 10.81 15.80 14.05
C VAL A 292 11.89 16.82 13.73
N LEU A 293 11.55 17.84 12.94
CA LEU A 293 12.45 18.85 12.44
C LEU A 293 11.98 20.25 12.85
N SER A 294 12.90 21.08 13.36
CA SER A 294 12.62 22.51 13.53
C SER A 294 12.53 23.23 12.17
N HIS A 295 11.87 24.38 12.14
CA HIS A 295 11.76 25.20 10.94
C HIS A 295 13.15 25.54 10.35
N ALA A 296 14.15 25.84 11.20
CA ALA A 296 15.51 26.10 10.75
C ALA A 296 16.19 24.87 10.13
N GLN A 297 15.94 23.66 10.67
CA GLN A 297 16.43 22.39 10.09
C GLN A 297 15.77 22.13 8.74
N ILE A 298 14.46 22.38 8.61
CA ILE A 298 13.72 22.22 7.37
C ILE A 298 14.28 23.14 6.29
N GLU A 299 14.46 24.44 6.58
CA GLU A 299 15.03 25.40 5.64
C GLU A 299 16.45 25.02 5.20
N ARG A 300 17.29 24.57 6.13
CA ARG A 300 18.65 24.11 5.85
C ARG A 300 18.65 22.89 4.92
N LEU A 301 17.89 21.85 5.27
CA LEU A 301 17.86 20.61 4.50
C LEU A 301 17.24 20.79 3.12
N ARG A 302 16.22 21.65 2.97
CA ARG A 302 15.55 21.91 1.69
C ARG A 302 16.42 22.62 0.64
N ARG A 303 17.60 23.11 1.01
CA ARG A 303 18.55 23.65 0.03
C ARG A 303 19.08 22.57 -0.92
N ASP A 304 19.31 21.37 -0.39
CA ASP A 304 19.93 20.27 -1.14
C ASP A 304 19.02 19.05 -1.31
N PHE A 305 18.02 18.87 -0.42
CA PHE A 305 17.17 17.69 -0.37
C PHE A 305 15.69 18.06 -0.51
N ALA A 306 14.97 17.25 -1.30
CA ALA A 306 13.51 17.28 -1.38
C ALA A 306 12.92 16.20 -0.49
N PHE A 307 12.03 16.58 0.44
CA PHE A 307 11.28 15.70 1.32
C PHE A 307 9.92 16.34 1.65
N GLU A 308 9.00 15.57 2.22
CA GLU A 308 7.65 16.05 2.53
C GLU A 308 7.49 16.36 4.02
N ILE A 309 6.62 17.31 4.33
CA ILE A 309 6.08 17.52 5.67
C ILE A 309 4.76 16.76 5.73
N THR A 310 4.62 15.88 6.71
CA THR A 310 3.48 14.98 6.84
C THR A 310 2.65 15.22 8.10
N GLY A 311 3.07 16.12 8.98
CA GLY A 311 2.32 16.45 10.18
C GLY A 311 2.91 17.63 10.93
N HIS A 312 2.06 18.31 11.69
CA HIS A 312 2.44 19.32 12.66
C HIS A 312 2.77 18.65 14.00
N VAL A 313 3.79 19.10 14.67
CA VAL A 313 4.20 18.57 15.99
C VAL A 313 3.94 19.58 17.09
N ASP A 314 4.48 20.79 16.93
CA ASP A 314 4.28 21.95 17.82
C ASP A 314 4.62 23.24 17.06
N ASP A 315 4.54 24.39 17.74
CA ASP A 315 4.77 25.71 17.11
C ASP A 315 6.13 25.85 16.43
N ASP A 316 7.15 25.10 16.84
CA ASP A 316 8.53 25.17 16.35
C ASP A 316 8.94 23.98 15.47
N HIS A 317 8.13 22.90 15.43
CA HIS A 317 8.52 21.63 14.81
C HIS A 317 7.44 21.01 13.93
N GLU A 318 7.89 20.41 12.85
CA GLU A 318 7.09 19.62 11.90
C GLU A 318 7.61 18.19 11.76
N ALA A 319 6.76 17.28 11.30
CA ALA A 319 7.14 15.92 10.94
C ALA A 319 7.64 15.88 9.49
N GLY A 320 8.95 15.76 9.29
CA GLY A 320 9.57 15.56 7.98
C GLY A 320 9.62 14.09 7.62
N ARG A 321 9.08 13.73 6.44
CA ARG A 321 9.13 12.37 5.89
C ARG A 321 10.16 12.27 4.77
N PHE A 322 11.08 11.31 4.92
CA PHE A 322 12.05 10.93 3.89
C PHE A 322 11.74 9.51 3.42
N VAL A 323 11.69 9.30 2.12
CA VAL A 323 11.36 8.02 1.51
C VAL A 323 12.50 7.56 0.62
N CYS A 324 12.95 6.32 0.81
CA CYS A 324 13.89 5.66 -0.09
C CYS A 324 13.13 4.76 -1.06
N SER A 325 13.57 4.74 -2.31
CA SER A 325 13.04 3.89 -3.38
C SER A 325 14.03 2.77 -3.74
N TRP A 326 13.59 1.88 -4.62
CA TRP A 326 14.44 0.86 -5.23
C TRP A 326 15.67 1.42 -5.97
N ALA A 327 15.62 2.70 -6.37
CA ALA A 327 16.67 3.39 -7.13
C ALA A 327 17.48 4.38 -6.29
N THR A 328 17.20 4.50 -4.99
CA THR A 328 17.91 5.43 -4.10
C THR A 328 19.40 5.06 -4.05
N LYS A 329 20.26 6.02 -4.42
CA LYS A 329 21.71 5.83 -4.46
C LYS A 329 22.31 5.95 -3.06
N GLU A 330 23.34 5.16 -2.79
CA GLU A 330 24.04 5.18 -1.50
C GLU A 330 24.69 6.55 -1.22
N GLU A 331 25.27 7.17 -2.25
CA GLU A 331 25.89 8.49 -2.16
C GLU A 331 24.87 9.59 -1.78
N ALA A 332 23.61 9.45 -2.23
CA ALA A 332 22.53 10.34 -1.85
C ALA A 332 22.17 10.20 -0.37
N VAL A 333 22.15 8.96 0.14
CA VAL A 333 21.94 8.67 1.56
C VAL A 333 23.10 9.20 2.41
N ASP A 334 24.35 8.99 1.99
CA ASP A 334 25.53 9.51 2.69
C ASP A 334 25.52 11.04 2.76
N ALA A 335 25.14 11.70 1.67
CA ALA A 335 25.00 13.17 1.63
C ALA A 335 23.92 13.67 2.61
N LEU A 336 22.75 12.99 2.67
CA LEU A 336 21.69 13.34 3.63
C LEU A 336 22.17 13.11 5.07
N ILE A 337 22.79 11.97 5.36
CA ILE A 337 23.33 11.65 6.68
C ILE A 337 24.37 12.70 7.11
N ALA A 338 25.24 13.15 6.21
CA ALA A 338 26.23 14.18 6.52
C ALA A 338 25.56 15.54 6.84
N ALA A 339 24.42 15.83 6.21
CA ALA A 339 23.67 17.09 6.39
C ALA A 339 22.76 17.09 7.62
N LEU A 340 22.32 15.94 8.13
CA LEU A 340 21.64 15.83 9.41
C LEU A 340 22.58 16.19 10.56
#